data_8006ccdfbace81125cc9e1d078f6bd03
#
_entry.id   8006ccdfbace81125cc9e1d078f6bd03
#
_cell.length_a   1.000
_cell.length_b   1.000
_cell.length_c   1.000
_cell.angle_alpha   90.00
_cell.angle_beta   90.00
_cell.angle_gamma   90.00
#
_symmetry.space_group_name_H-M   'P 1'
#
loop_
_entity.id
_entity.type
_entity.pdbx_description
1 polymer ?
#
loop_
_entity_poly.entity_id
_entity_poly.type
_entity_poly.pdbx_seq_one_letter_code
_entity_poly.pdbx_strand_id
1 'polypeptide(L)'
;MDLGLDDRVALIGASSRGLGRAVARELAAEGADLVINARGEEKLAETARELRERTEARVVAVPADLSEGRGARQVVDRALEAFGRVDVLVTNAGGPPAGPFEAHSMEDWRAAVDLTLESALHLTRGVLPGMKDRSWGRILNITSIAVKQPVDGLVLSNSIRAAVTGMARTLANEVAPHGITVNNVMPGYTRTRRTEDLARQIAEQEDLTEDEARGRWTEKIPLGRLAEPREFAALVAFLASERASYITGTSIPVDGGWI
;
A
#
# COMPACT_ATOMS: atom_id res chain seq x y z
N MET A 1 -21.25 -2.31 8.96
CA MET A 1 -20.48 -2.62 10.22
C MET A 1 -19.78 -1.32 10.57
N ASP A 2 -19.95 -0.83 11.76
CA ASP A 2 -19.20 0.34 12.22
C ASP A 2 -17.74 -0.09 12.45
N LEU A 3 -16.82 0.56 11.76
CA LEU A 3 -15.38 0.32 11.83
C LEU A 3 -14.68 1.22 12.87
N GLY A 4 -15.34 2.23 13.41
CA GLY A 4 -14.79 3.19 14.38
C GLY A 4 -13.63 4.01 13.77
N LEU A 5 -13.78 4.41 12.50
CA LEU A 5 -12.79 5.22 11.78
C LEU A 5 -13.16 6.70 11.72
N ASP A 6 -14.35 7.07 12.19
CA ASP A 6 -14.72 8.47 12.39
C ASP A 6 -13.67 9.16 13.28
N ASP A 7 -13.32 10.40 12.95
CA ASP A 7 -12.28 11.19 13.63
C ASP A 7 -10.86 10.60 13.61
N ARG A 8 -10.61 9.54 12.84
CA ARG A 8 -9.24 9.01 12.61
C ARG A 8 -8.59 9.69 11.42
N VAL A 9 -7.29 9.85 11.49
CA VAL A 9 -6.48 10.41 10.41
C VAL A 9 -5.66 9.31 9.77
N ALA A 10 -5.88 9.07 8.47
CA ALA A 10 -5.15 8.09 7.69
C ALA A 10 -4.18 8.74 6.70
N LEU A 11 -2.91 8.33 6.75
CA LEU A 11 -1.89 8.69 5.77
C LEU A 11 -1.69 7.52 4.81
N ILE A 12 -1.89 7.78 3.50
CA ILE A 12 -1.81 6.75 2.45
C ILE A 12 -0.78 7.14 1.40
N GLY A 13 0.28 6.34 1.27
CA GLY A 13 1.28 6.51 0.22
C GLY A 13 0.77 6.08 -1.15
N ALA A 14 1.29 6.71 -2.23
CA ALA A 14 1.01 6.41 -3.63
C ALA A 14 -0.49 6.23 -3.94
N SER A 15 -1.32 7.19 -3.52
CA SER A 15 -2.78 7.10 -3.48
C SER A 15 -3.51 7.86 -4.60
N SER A 16 -2.82 8.32 -5.65
CA SER A 16 -3.47 8.97 -6.80
C SER A 16 -4.11 7.99 -7.79
N ARG A 17 -3.86 6.67 -7.66
CA ARG A 17 -4.41 5.62 -8.53
C ARG A 17 -4.30 4.23 -7.89
N GLY A 18 -4.88 3.23 -8.56
CA GLY A 18 -4.74 1.81 -8.19
C GLY A 18 -5.19 1.50 -6.77
N LEU A 19 -4.41 0.66 -6.08
CA LEU A 19 -4.74 0.18 -4.73
C LEU A 19 -4.76 1.32 -3.70
N GLY A 20 -3.78 2.22 -3.73
CA GLY A 20 -3.73 3.34 -2.79
C GLY A 20 -4.94 4.28 -2.90
N ARG A 21 -5.41 4.56 -4.14
CA ARG A 21 -6.65 5.34 -4.36
C ARG A 21 -7.90 4.60 -3.87
N ALA A 22 -7.95 3.28 -4.10
CA ALA A 22 -9.08 2.47 -3.61
C ALA A 22 -9.12 2.46 -2.08
N VAL A 23 -7.97 2.31 -1.42
CA VAL A 23 -7.86 2.40 0.04
C VAL A 23 -8.27 3.79 0.55
N ALA A 24 -7.84 4.86 -0.11
CA ALA A 24 -8.23 6.22 0.26
C ALA A 24 -9.75 6.42 0.17
N ARG A 25 -10.40 5.89 -0.87
CA ARG A 25 -11.86 5.93 -1.02
C ARG A 25 -12.60 5.18 0.08
N GLU A 26 -12.12 3.99 0.40
CA GLU A 26 -12.74 3.15 1.42
C GLU A 26 -12.62 3.78 2.80
N LEU A 27 -11.43 4.24 3.20
CA LEU A 27 -11.21 4.90 4.48
C LEU A 27 -11.98 6.22 4.62
N ALA A 28 -12.08 7.01 3.53
CA ALA A 28 -12.91 8.21 3.53
C ALA A 28 -14.40 7.92 3.66
N ALA A 29 -14.89 6.85 3.01
CA ALA A 29 -16.27 6.42 3.12
C ALA A 29 -16.63 5.91 4.52
N GLU A 30 -15.64 5.42 5.27
CA GLU A 30 -15.75 5.00 6.67
C GLU A 30 -15.47 6.16 7.66
N GLY A 31 -15.43 7.41 7.19
CA GLY A 31 -15.37 8.62 8.02
C GLY A 31 -13.97 9.14 8.37
N ALA A 32 -12.90 8.48 7.90
CA ALA A 32 -11.54 8.92 8.20
C ALA A 32 -11.14 10.19 7.43
N ASP A 33 -10.46 11.11 8.10
CA ASP A 33 -9.72 12.21 7.46
C ASP A 33 -8.46 11.69 6.79
N LEU A 34 -8.07 12.28 5.66
CA LEU A 34 -7.01 11.71 4.83
C LEU A 34 -5.85 12.64 4.55
N VAL A 35 -4.65 12.07 4.60
CA VAL A 35 -3.48 12.60 3.91
C VAL A 35 -3.13 11.66 2.77
N ILE A 36 -3.26 12.13 1.54
CA ILE A 36 -2.96 11.35 0.35
C ILE A 36 -1.68 11.86 -0.31
N ASN A 37 -0.88 10.92 -0.84
CA ASN A 37 0.40 11.24 -1.45
C ASN A 37 0.57 10.59 -2.83
N ALA A 38 1.23 11.28 -3.71
CA ALA A 38 1.80 10.75 -4.95
C ALA A 38 2.83 11.74 -5.52
N ARG A 39 3.63 11.30 -6.50
CA ARG A 39 4.58 12.18 -7.20
C ARG A 39 3.91 13.17 -8.15
N GLY A 40 2.87 12.70 -8.86
CA GLY A 40 2.14 13.50 -9.85
C GLY A 40 1.05 14.34 -9.19
N GLU A 41 1.22 15.67 -9.22
CA GLU A 41 0.34 16.64 -8.57
C GLU A 41 -1.08 16.64 -9.17
N GLU A 42 -1.21 16.66 -10.50
CA GLU A 42 -2.50 16.76 -11.18
C GLU A 42 -3.46 15.63 -10.81
N LYS A 43 -3.00 14.37 -10.95
CA LYS A 43 -3.82 13.19 -10.60
C LYS A 43 -4.09 13.06 -9.11
N LEU A 44 -3.17 13.55 -8.28
CA LEU A 44 -3.36 13.59 -6.84
C LEU A 44 -4.44 14.61 -6.47
N ALA A 45 -4.43 15.79 -7.10
CA ALA A 45 -5.44 16.83 -6.92
C ALA A 45 -6.82 16.38 -7.41
N GLU A 46 -6.90 15.66 -8.53
CA GLU A 46 -8.14 15.03 -9.00
C GLU A 46 -8.70 14.04 -7.97
N THR A 47 -7.84 13.19 -7.42
CA THR A 47 -8.25 12.22 -6.39
C THR A 47 -8.73 12.93 -5.13
N ALA A 48 -8.04 13.99 -4.68
CA ALA A 48 -8.45 14.77 -3.52
C ALA A 48 -9.82 15.43 -3.72
N ARG A 49 -10.06 16.01 -4.91
CA ARG A 49 -11.34 16.61 -5.27
C ARG A 49 -12.46 15.56 -5.24
N GLU A 50 -12.26 14.42 -5.88
CA GLU A 50 -13.24 13.33 -5.90
C GLU A 50 -13.61 12.87 -4.49
N LEU A 51 -12.62 12.71 -3.60
CA LEU A 51 -12.86 12.28 -2.23
C LEU A 51 -13.69 13.29 -1.45
N ARG A 52 -13.38 14.60 -1.57
CA ARG A 52 -14.14 15.68 -0.92
C ARG A 52 -15.56 15.82 -1.45
N GLU A 53 -15.80 15.51 -2.73
CA GLU A 53 -17.13 15.56 -3.34
C GLU A 53 -18.02 14.38 -2.92
N ARG A 54 -17.43 13.27 -2.53
CA ARG A 54 -18.15 12.01 -2.24
C ARG A 54 -18.29 11.69 -0.76
N THR A 55 -17.53 12.36 0.10
CA THR A 55 -17.49 12.09 1.54
C THR A 55 -17.33 13.40 2.31
N GLU A 56 -17.58 13.37 3.61
CA GLU A 56 -17.35 14.50 4.51
C GLU A 56 -15.88 14.59 4.99
N ALA A 57 -15.00 13.69 4.53
CA ALA A 57 -13.61 13.62 4.96
C ALA A 57 -12.82 14.87 4.58
N ARG A 58 -12.04 15.38 5.51
CA ARG A 58 -11.02 16.39 5.20
C ARG A 58 -9.85 15.71 4.51
N VAL A 59 -9.46 16.18 3.33
CA VAL A 59 -8.42 15.56 2.53
C VAL A 59 -7.28 16.53 2.26
N VAL A 60 -6.07 16.18 2.66
CA VAL A 60 -4.83 16.90 2.35
C VAL A 60 -4.04 16.12 1.31
N ALA A 61 -3.75 16.73 0.17
CA ALA A 61 -2.95 16.15 -0.90
C ALA A 61 -1.51 16.68 -0.80
N VAL A 62 -0.53 15.78 -0.75
CA VAL A 62 0.89 16.14 -0.62
C VAL A 62 1.69 15.52 -1.77
N PRO A 63 2.02 16.30 -2.81
CA PRO A 63 2.92 15.84 -3.86
C PRO A 63 4.33 15.66 -3.31
N ALA A 64 4.84 14.43 -3.32
CA ALA A 64 6.21 14.12 -2.89
C ALA A 64 6.65 12.74 -3.39
N ASP A 65 7.95 12.56 -3.62
CA ASP A 65 8.55 11.27 -3.92
C ASP A 65 8.96 10.57 -2.62
N LEU A 66 8.33 9.44 -2.35
CA LEU A 66 8.59 8.65 -1.13
C LEU A 66 9.90 7.85 -1.20
N SER A 67 10.52 7.68 -2.38
CA SER A 67 11.85 7.09 -2.49
C SER A 67 12.94 8.01 -1.92
N GLU A 68 12.62 9.29 -1.72
CA GLU A 68 13.50 10.24 -1.06
C GLU A 68 13.09 10.43 0.40
N GLY A 69 13.99 10.22 1.35
CA GLY A 69 13.71 10.39 2.77
C GLY A 69 13.18 11.79 3.14
N ARG A 70 13.55 12.84 2.36
CA ARG A 70 12.97 14.19 2.50
C ARG A 70 11.50 14.23 2.09
N GLY A 71 11.12 13.52 1.02
CA GLY A 71 9.73 13.46 0.56
C GLY A 71 8.82 12.75 1.57
N ALA A 72 9.28 11.64 2.15
CA ALA A 72 8.55 10.96 3.21
C ALA A 72 8.38 11.85 4.46
N ARG A 73 9.43 12.59 4.87
CA ARG A 73 9.32 13.57 5.97
C ARG A 73 8.30 14.67 5.64
N GLN A 74 8.39 15.26 4.46
CA GLN A 74 7.42 16.29 4.02
C GLN A 74 5.97 15.81 4.16
N VAL A 75 5.68 14.57 3.78
CA VAL A 75 4.31 14.02 3.87
C VAL A 75 3.87 13.88 5.32
N VAL A 76 4.73 13.41 6.22
CA VAL A 76 4.44 13.30 7.65
C VAL A 76 4.25 14.68 8.28
N ASP A 77 5.16 15.61 8.01
CA ASP A 77 5.09 16.98 8.57
C ASP A 77 3.78 17.66 8.16
N ARG A 78 3.38 17.56 6.89
CA ARG A 78 2.11 18.08 6.41
C ARG A 78 0.89 17.43 7.06
N ALA A 79 0.98 16.12 7.36
CA ALA A 79 -0.09 15.43 8.09
C ALA A 79 -0.22 15.97 9.52
N LEU A 80 0.90 16.13 10.22
CA LEU A 80 0.92 16.64 11.58
C LEU A 80 0.53 18.13 11.65
N GLU A 81 0.93 18.96 10.70
CA GLU A 81 0.49 20.35 10.60
C GLU A 81 -1.03 20.48 10.38
N ALA A 82 -1.61 19.63 9.54
CA ALA A 82 -3.01 19.73 9.16
C ALA A 82 -3.96 19.13 10.21
N PHE A 83 -3.56 18.05 10.85
CA PHE A 83 -4.44 17.25 11.71
C PHE A 83 -3.90 17.04 13.14
N GLY A 84 -2.63 17.37 13.41
CA GLY A 84 -1.99 17.13 14.70
C GLY A 84 -1.68 15.66 14.99
N ARG A 85 -2.10 14.74 14.11
CA ARG A 85 -2.00 13.28 14.34
C ARG A 85 -2.02 12.48 13.04
N VAL A 86 -1.50 11.26 13.12
CA VAL A 86 -1.75 10.18 12.16
C VAL A 86 -2.08 8.93 12.97
N ASP A 87 -3.23 8.33 12.72
CA ASP A 87 -3.72 7.15 13.42
C ASP A 87 -3.54 5.88 12.60
N VAL A 88 -3.77 6.00 11.29
CA VAL A 88 -3.61 4.91 10.34
C VAL A 88 -2.52 5.27 9.33
N LEU A 89 -1.51 4.42 9.21
CA LEU A 89 -0.50 4.53 8.16
C LEU A 89 -0.66 3.38 7.18
N VAL A 90 -0.86 3.71 5.91
CA VAL A 90 -0.83 2.73 4.81
C VAL A 90 0.41 2.99 3.97
N THR A 91 1.46 2.18 4.16
CA THR A 91 2.66 2.27 3.35
C THR A 91 2.42 1.64 1.99
N ASN A 92 2.59 2.44 0.96
CA ASN A 92 2.50 2.05 -0.44
C ASN A 92 3.32 3.04 -1.27
N ALA A 93 4.19 2.55 -2.13
CA ALA A 93 5.06 3.42 -2.93
C ALA A 93 5.08 3.01 -4.42
N GLY A 94 4.18 2.13 -4.82
CA GLY A 94 4.19 1.52 -6.15
C GLY A 94 5.05 0.26 -6.18
N GLY A 95 5.72 -0.01 -7.29
CA GLY A 95 6.58 -1.19 -7.42
C GLY A 95 7.78 -0.93 -8.31
N PRO A 96 8.90 -1.63 -8.07
CA PRO A 96 10.09 -1.56 -8.91
C PRO A 96 9.83 -2.16 -10.31
N PRO A 97 10.74 -1.96 -11.26
CA PRO A 97 10.67 -2.58 -12.58
C PRO A 97 10.58 -4.11 -12.49
N ALA A 98 9.88 -4.70 -13.46
CA ALA A 98 9.88 -6.15 -13.65
C ALA A 98 11.12 -6.56 -14.48
N GLY A 99 11.61 -7.77 -14.23
CA GLY A 99 12.74 -8.36 -14.95
C GLY A 99 13.37 -9.52 -14.19
N PRO A 100 14.14 -10.38 -14.87
CA PRO A 100 14.94 -11.42 -14.25
C PRO A 100 16.14 -10.82 -13.52
N PHE A 101 16.83 -11.61 -12.71
CA PHE A 101 17.95 -11.15 -11.88
C PHE A 101 19.05 -10.43 -12.67
N GLU A 102 19.45 -10.98 -13.80
CA GLU A 102 20.55 -10.44 -14.61
C GLU A 102 20.21 -9.13 -15.35
N ALA A 103 18.91 -8.80 -15.48
CA ALA A 103 18.47 -7.58 -16.13
C ALA A 103 18.60 -6.32 -15.24
N HIS A 104 18.88 -6.50 -13.95
CA HIS A 104 18.90 -5.41 -12.99
C HIS A 104 20.32 -5.06 -12.53
N SER A 105 20.67 -3.79 -12.71
CA SER A 105 21.90 -3.21 -12.18
C SER A 105 21.84 -3.05 -10.65
N MET A 106 22.99 -2.82 -10.02
CA MET A 106 23.03 -2.47 -8.59
C MET A 106 22.34 -1.14 -8.28
N GLU A 107 22.20 -0.27 -9.27
CA GLU A 107 21.44 0.98 -9.14
C GLU A 107 19.93 0.70 -9.07
N ASP A 108 19.41 -0.21 -9.91
CA ASP A 108 18.01 -0.66 -9.84
C ASP A 108 17.68 -1.29 -8.49
N TRP A 109 18.61 -2.09 -7.95
CA TRP A 109 18.48 -2.67 -6.61
C TRP A 109 18.38 -1.60 -5.52
N ARG A 110 19.25 -0.57 -5.55
CA ARG A 110 19.21 0.55 -4.61
C ARG A 110 17.90 1.33 -4.74
N ALA A 111 17.52 1.68 -5.96
CA ALA A 111 16.26 2.37 -6.23
C ALA A 111 15.04 1.57 -5.74
N ALA A 112 15.06 0.24 -5.85
CA ALA A 112 14.00 -0.63 -5.32
C ALA A 112 13.96 -0.64 -3.78
N VAL A 113 15.13 -0.60 -3.12
CA VAL A 113 15.24 -0.45 -1.66
C VAL A 113 14.67 0.89 -1.22
N ASP A 114 15.12 1.99 -1.83
CA ASP A 114 14.67 3.35 -1.50
C ASP A 114 13.15 3.48 -1.68
N LEU A 115 12.63 3.00 -2.81
CA LEU A 115 11.21 3.08 -3.13
C LEU A 115 10.33 2.26 -2.19
N THR A 116 10.74 1.05 -1.81
CA THR A 116 9.83 0.10 -1.16
C THR A 116 10.11 -0.07 0.32
N LEU A 117 11.39 -0.23 0.72
CA LEU A 117 11.77 -0.44 2.11
C LEU A 117 11.98 0.89 2.84
N GLU A 118 12.83 1.78 2.32
CA GLU A 118 13.15 3.02 3.00
C GLU A 118 11.94 3.96 3.10
N SER A 119 11.11 4.00 2.06
CA SER A 119 9.84 4.76 2.14
C SER A 119 8.96 4.30 3.30
N ALA A 120 8.81 2.97 3.49
CA ALA A 120 8.04 2.41 4.60
C ALA A 120 8.70 2.72 5.96
N LEU A 121 10.03 2.63 6.05
CA LEU A 121 10.78 2.96 7.26
C LEU A 121 10.63 4.43 7.65
N HIS A 122 10.80 5.35 6.69
CA HIS A 122 10.70 6.79 6.94
C HIS A 122 9.30 7.20 7.39
N LEU A 123 8.26 6.74 6.70
CA LEU A 123 6.88 7.02 7.07
C LEU A 123 6.56 6.47 8.46
N THR A 124 6.91 5.20 8.71
CA THR A 124 6.67 4.54 10.01
C THR A 124 7.37 5.27 11.14
N ARG A 125 8.65 5.61 10.99
CA ARG A 125 9.41 6.35 12.01
C ARG A 125 8.82 7.73 12.29
N GLY A 126 8.26 8.37 11.29
CA GLY A 126 7.67 9.71 11.44
C GLY A 126 6.36 9.72 12.22
N VAL A 127 5.52 8.68 12.08
CA VAL A 127 4.20 8.63 12.74
C VAL A 127 4.22 7.88 14.08
N LEU A 128 5.17 6.96 14.27
CA LEU A 128 5.21 6.05 15.41
C LEU A 128 5.27 6.74 16.78
N PRO A 129 6.05 7.82 17.01
CA PRO A 129 6.06 8.51 18.29
C PRO A 129 4.66 8.96 18.72
N GLY A 130 3.94 9.67 17.85
CA GLY A 130 2.59 10.14 18.15
C GLY A 130 1.57 8.99 18.32
N MET A 131 1.72 7.87 17.64
CA MET A 131 0.89 6.68 17.88
C MET A 131 1.16 6.10 19.27
N LYS A 132 2.43 6.01 19.70
CA LYS A 132 2.81 5.55 21.05
C LYS A 132 2.25 6.46 22.15
N ASP A 133 2.37 7.77 21.99
CA ASP A 133 1.87 8.75 22.97
C ASP A 133 0.36 8.64 23.19
N ARG A 134 -0.39 8.29 22.13
CA ARG A 134 -1.84 8.09 22.19
C ARG A 134 -2.25 6.64 22.51
N SER A 135 -1.28 5.72 22.63
CA SER A 135 -1.51 4.28 22.83
C SER A 135 -2.49 3.69 21.81
N TRP A 136 -2.41 4.16 20.58
CA TRP A 136 -3.25 3.70 19.46
C TRP A 136 -2.56 3.96 18.11
N GLY A 137 -2.61 2.97 17.24
CA GLY A 137 -2.11 3.09 15.88
C GLY A 137 -2.40 1.84 15.04
N ARG A 138 -2.49 2.04 13.71
CA ARG A 138 -2.64 0.98 12.72
C ARG A 138 -1.63 1.21 11.59
N ILE A 139 -0.71 0.28 11.41
CA ILE A 139 0.29 0.33 10.34
C ILE A 139 0.03 -0.83 9.39
N LEU A 140 -0.27 -0.51 8.15
CA LEU A 140 -0.64 -1.46 7.11
C LEU A 140 0.30 -1.31 5.92
N ASN A 141 1.10 -2.35 5.67
CA ASN A 141 2.03 -2.35 4.55
C ASN A 141 1.39 -3.07 3.35
N ILE A 142 1.27 -2.38 2.22
CA ILE A 142 0.89 -3.02 0.97
C ILE A 142 2.12 -3.72 0.40
N THR A 143 2.16 -5.03 0.54
CA THR A 143 3.27 -5.85 0.05
C THR A 143 2.91 -6.59 -1.25
N SER A 144 2.96 -7.90 -1.28
CA SER A 144 2.59 -8.74 -2.43
C SER A 144 2.46 -10.20 -1.99
N ILE A 145 1.65 -11.00 -2.68
CA ILE A 145 1.68 -12.46 -2.58
C ILE A 145 3.08 -13.04 -2.88
N ALA A 146 3.87 -12.32 -3.67
CA ALA A 146 5.23 -12.68 -4.05
C ALA A 146 6.19 -12.84 -2.87
N VAL A 147 5.86 -12.34 -1.67
CA VAL A 147 6.66 -12.56 -0.45
C VAL A 147 6.48 -13.96 0.12
N LYS A 148 5.39 -14.65 -0.19
CA LYS A 148 5.15 -16.05 0.17
C LYS A 148 5.48 -17.01 -0.96
N GLN A 149 5.08 -16.65 -2.17
CA GLN A 149 5.34 -17.44 -3.38
C GLN A 149 5.97 -16.51 -4.41
N PRO A 150 7.30 -16.54 -4.58
CA PRO A 150 8.00 -15.71 -5.56
C PRO A 150 7.38 -15.85 -6.96
N VAL A 151 7.26 -14.72 -7.64
CA VAL A 151 6.75 -14.64 -9.00
C VAL A 151 7.92 -14.40 -9.95
N ASP A 152 8.01 -15.21 -11.01
CA ASP A 152 9.07 -15.08 -12.02
C ASP A 152 9.05 -13.68 -12.65
N GLY A 153 10.24 -13.17 -12.97
CA GLY A 153 10.38 -11.83 -13.54
C GLY A 153 10.12 -10.67 -12.58
N LEU A 154 9.94 -10.91 -11.26
CA LEU A 154 9.71 -9.86 -10.26
C LEU A 154 10.74 -9.87 -9.13
N VAL A 155 12.02 -10.18 -9.44
CA VAL A 155 13.05 -10.41 -8.42
C VAL A 155 13.23 -9.24 -7.45
N LEU A 156 13.23 -7.99 -7.91
CA LEU A 156 13.31 -6.80 -7.04
C LEU A 156 12.13 -6.72 -6.08
N SER A 157 10.92 -6.91 -6.61
CA SER A 157 9.70 -6.89 -5.79
C SER A 157 9.66 -8.03 -4.78
N ASN A 158 9.99 -9.26 -5.21
CA ASN A 158 10.04 -10.45 -4.35
C ASN A 158 10.96 -10.22 -3.15
N SER A 159 12.18 -9.72 -3.43
CA SER A 159 13.24 -9.53 -2.42
C SER A 159 12.90 -8.40 -1.45
N ILE A 160 12.59 -7.20 -1.98
CA ILE A 160 12.48 -6.01 -1.12
C ILE A 160 11.17 -6.01 -0.32
N ARG A 161 10.07 -6.54 -0.87
CA ARG A 161 8.83 -6.68 -0.10
C ARG A 161 8.91 -7.76 0.99
N ALA A 162 9.76 -8.77 0.80
CA ALA A 162 10.08 -9.73 1.87
C ALA A 162 10.79 -9.03 3.04
N ALA A 163 11.71 -8.09 2.76
CA ALA A 163 12.35 -7.28 3.80
C ALA A 163 11.32 -6.45 4.58
N VAL A 164 10.36 -5.79 3.90
CA VAL A 164 9.26 -5.07 4.56
C VAL A 164 8.44 -6.00 5.46
N THR A 165 8.17 -7.23 4.99
CA THR A 165 7.40 -8.22 5.76
C THR A 165 8.13 -8.64 7.05
N GLY A 166 9.45 -8.86 6.96
CA GLY A 166 10.29 -9.19 8.13
C GLY A 166 10.34 -8.03 9.13
N MET A 167 10.56 -6.80 8.65
CA MET A 167 10.53 -5.58 9.47
C MET A 167 9.19 -5.44 10.19
N ALA A 168 8.08 -5.56 9.47
CA ALA A 168 6.73 -5.43 10.01
C ALA A 168 6.44 -6.45 11.12
N ARG A 169 6.89 -7.70 10.95
CA ARG A 169 6.72 -8.75 11.96
C ARG A 169 7.46 -8.42 13.26
N THR A 170 8.69 -7.93 13.17
CA THR A 170 9.48 -7.52 14.34
C THR A 170 8.84 -6.31 15.02
N LEU A 171 8.52 -5.27 14.24
CA LEU A 171 7.91 -4.05 14.75
C LEU A 171 6.57 -4.34 15.47
N ALA A 172 5.76 -5.25 14.95
CA ALA A 172 4.49 -5.62 15.58
C ALA A 172 4.66 -6.06 17.04
N ASN A 173 5.70 -6.85 17.34
CA ASN A 173 5.98 -7.28 18.70
C ASN A 173 6.43 -6.12 19.59
N GLU A 174 7.24 -5.20 19.05
CA GLU A 174 7.79 -4.07 19.81
C GLU A 174 6.73 -3.03 20.17
N VAL A 175 5.71 -2.85 19.31
CA VAL A 175 4.72 -1.77 19.49
C VAL A 175 3.36 -2.25 20.01
N ALA A 176 3.14 -3.56 20.08
CA ALA A 176 1.89 -4.13 20.62
C ALA A 176 1.55 -3.64 22.04
N PRO A 177 2.52 -3.49 22.99
CA PRO A 177 2.24 -2.94 24.30
C PRO A 177 1.69 -1.50 24.29
N HIS A 178 1.84 -0.79 23.16
CA HIS A 178 1.30 0.55 22.97
C HIS A 178 -0.05 0.56 22.23
N GLY A 179 -0.75 -0.56 22.11
CA GLY A 179 -2.03 -0.63 21.39
C GLY A 179 -1.92 -0.41 19.87
N ILE A 180 -0.71 -0.57 19.31
CA ILE A 180 -0.44 -0.38 17.88
C ILE A 180 -0.37 -1.75 17.21
N THR A 181 -1.11 -1.90 16.09
CA THR A 181 -1.01 -3.10 15.26
C THR A 181 -0.23 -2.83 13.98
N VAL A 182 0.53 -3.83 13.52
CA VAL A 182 1.31 -3.76 12.28
C VAL A 182 1.02 -5.01 11.46
N ASN A 183 0.42 -4.83 10.28
CA ASN A 183 0.05 -5.95 9.41
C ASN A 183 0.48 -5.68 7.96
N ASN A 184 0.68 -6.74 7.21
CA ASN A 184 0.92 -6.68 5.78
C ASN A 184 -0.32 -7.18 5.04
N VAL A 185 -0.75 -6.43 4.02
CA VAL A 185 -1.80 -6.88 3.11
C VAL A 185 -1.14 -7.20 1.77
N MET A 186 -1.33 -8.43 1.31
CA MET A 186 -0.66 -8.97 0.13
C MET A 186 -1.63 -9.04 -1.04
N PRO A 187 -1.63 -8.06 -1.96
CA PRO A 187 -2.43 -8.17 -3.16
C PRO A 187 -1.93 -9.30 -4.06
N GLY A 188 -2.87 -10.05 -4.61
CA GLY A 188 -2.68 -10.82 -5.82
C GLY A 188 -2.84 -9.96 -7.06
N TYR A 189 -3.20 -10.58 -8.17
CA TYR A 189 -3.48 -9.86 -9.42
C TYR A 189 -4.78 -9.07 -9.29
N THR A 190 -4.65 -7.76 -9.20
CA THR A 190 -5.75 -6.81 -9.05
C THR A 190 -5.84 -5.93 -10.29
N ARG A 191 -7.02 -5.62 -10.77
CA ARG A 191 -7.31 -4.82 -11.96
C ARG A 191 -6.87 -3.37 -11.78
N THR A 192 -5.60 -3.10 -12.07
CA THR A 192 -4.95 -1.80 -11.95
C THR A 192 -4.10 -1.52 -13.18
N ARG A 193 -3.75 -0.26 -13.42
CA ARG A 193 -2.82 0.08 -14.51
C ARG A 193 -1.50 -0.70 -14.43
N ARG A 194 -0.99 -0.95 -13.22
CA ARG A 194 0.24 -1.75 -13.04
C ARG A 194 0.10 -3.17 -13.62
N THR A 195 -1.05 -3.80 -13.39
CA THR A 195 -1.35 -5.14 -13.89
C THR A 195 -1.56 -5.12 -15.40
N GLU A 196 -2.18 -4.06 -15.93
CA GLU A 196 -2.33 -3.85 -17.38
C GLU A 196 -0.96 -3.64 -18.06
N ASP A 197 -0.11 -2.77 -17.49
CA ASP A 197 1.25 -2.55 -18.00
C ASP A 197 2.08 -3.84 -17.97
N LEU A 198 1.93 -4.69 -16.95
CA LEU A 198 2.60 -5.99 -16.87
C LEU A 198 2.05 -6.97 -17.91
N ALA A 199 0.74 -7.01 -18.14
CA ALA A 199 0.13 -7.86 -19.17
C ALA A 199 0.63 -7.48 -20.58
N ARG A 200 0.73 -6.17 -20.85
CA ARG A 200 1.29 -5.65 -22.10
C ARG A 200 2.75 -6.06 -22.28
N GLN A 201 3.57 -5.90 -21.24
CA GLN A 201 4.97 -6.29 -21.30
C GLN A 201 5.15 -7.80 -21.59
N ILE A 202 4.35 -8.66 -20.96
CA ILE A 202 4.36 -10.11 -21.23
C ILE A 202 3.90 -10.40 -22.66
N ALA A 203 2.84 -9.74 -23.10
CA ALA A 203 2.31 -9.89 -24.44
C ALA A 203 3.36 -9.56 -25.52
N GLU A 204 4.08 -8.43 -25.35
CA GLU A 204 5.17 -8.01 -26.24
C GLU A 204 6.35 -8.98 -26.23
N GLN A 205 6.73 -9.52 -25.06
CA GLN A 205 7.88 -10.43 -24.92
C GLN A 205 7.63 -11.83 -25.47
N GLU A 206 6.39 -12.29 -25.43
CA GLU A 206 6.02 -13.68 -25.77
C GLU A 206 5.14 -13.80 -27.02
N ASP A 207 4.99 -12.71 -27.78
CA ASP A 207 4.15 -12.64 -28.99
C ASP A 207 2.71 -13.11 -28.75
N LEU A 208 2.10 -12.58 -27.70
CA LEU A 208 0.73 -12.85 -27.26
C LEU A 208 -0.13 -11.59 -27.35
N THR A 209 -1.44 -11.78 -27.27
CA THR A 209 -2.35 -10.68 -26.96
C THR A 209 -2.36 -10.36 -25.46
N GLU A 210 -2.73 -9.13 -25.06
CA GLU A 210 -2.89 -8.77 -23.65
C GLU A 210 -3.93 -9.64 -22.94
N ASP A 211 -4.96 -10.11 -23.66
CA ASP A 211 -6.00 -11.00 -23.12
C ASP A 211 -5.46 -12.40 -22.81
N GLU A 212 -4.61 -12.95 -23.69
CA GLU A 212 -3.94 -14.22 -23.44
C GLU A 212 -2.96 -14.11 -22.25
N ALA A 213 -2.19 -13.02 -22.16
CA ALA A 213 -1.33 -12.77 -21.02
C ALA A 213 -2.11 -12.69 -19.70
N ARG A 214 -3.28 -12.02 -19.70
CA ARG A 214 -4.19 -11.98 -18.54
C ARG A 214 -4.83 -13.34 -18.26
N GLY A 215 -5.18 -14.10 -19.29
CA GLY A 215 -5.74 -15.44 -19.20
C GLY A 215 -4.88 -16.37 -18.36
N ARG A 216 -3.56 -16.33 -18.53
CA ARG A 216 -2.60 -17.14 -17.76
C ARG A 216 -2.67 -16.90 -16.25
N TRP A 217 -3.04 -15.69 -15.84
CA TRP A 217 -3.22 -15.40 -14.42
C TRP A 217 -4.58 -15.89 -13.94
N THR A 218 -5.65 -15.61 -14.70
CA THR A 218 -7.02 -16.00 -14.31
C THR A 218 -7.19 -17.51 -14.23
N GLU A 219 -6.50 -18.28 -15.08
CA GLU A 219 -6.47 -19.75 -15.03
C GLU A 219 -5.85 -20.30 -13.73
N LYS A 220 -4.88 -19.57 -13.15
CA LYS A 220 -4.21 -19.97 -11.92
C LYS A 220 -4.91 -19.47 -10.64
N ILE A 221 -5.80 -18.48 -10.78
CA ILE A 221 -6.57 -17.94 -9.65
C ILE A 221 -7.80 -18.83 -9.45
N PRO A 222 -8.00 -19.51 -8.30
CA PRO A 222 -9.18 -20.34 -8.05
C PRO A 222 -10.52 -19.64 -8.27
N LEU A 223 -10.61 -18.32 -7.96
CA LEU A 223 -11.81 -17.53 -8.27
C LEU A 223 -11.98 -17.18 -9.76
N GLY A 224 -11.05 -17.56 -10.64
CA GLY A 224 -11.14 -17.41 -12.08
C GLY A 224 -11.15 -15.97 -12.62
N ARG A 225 -10.76 -14.98 -11.82
CA ARG A 225 -10.75 -13.58 -12.21
C ARG A 225 -9.70 -12.75 -11.43
N LEU A 226 -9.35 -11.61 -11.98
CA LEU A 226 -8.61 -10.60 -11.23
C LEU A 226 -9.51 -9.96 -10.16
N ALA A 227 -8.91 -9.54 -9.04
CA ALA A 227 -9.61 -8.77 -8.02
C ALA A 227 -9.92 -7.35 -8.51
N GLU A 228 -11.01 -6.76 -8.03
CA GLU A 228 -11.24 -5.32 -8.14
C GLU A 228 -10.51 -4.59 -7.00
N PRO A 229 -9.98 -3.37 -7.22
CA PRO A 229 -9.26 -2.63 -6.19
C PRO A 229 -10.05 -2.42 -4.88
N ARG A 230 -11.37 -2.31 -4.94
CA ARG A 230 -12.24 -2.21 -3.78
C ARG A 230 -12.23 -3.45 -2.90
N GLU A 231 -12.07 -4.65 -3.47
CA GLU A 231 -12.01 -5.90 -2.71
C GLU A 231 -10.74 -5.95 -1.84
N PHE A 232 -9.65 -5.40 -2.34
CA PHE A 232 -8.43 -5.21 -1.56
C PHE A 232 -8.60 -4.12 -0.49
N ALA A 233 -9.21 -2.99 -0.84
CA ALA A 233 -9.39 -1.86 0.05
C ALA A 233 -10.27 -2.20 1.26
N ALA A 234 -11.29 -3.03 1.09
CA ALA A 234 -12.18 -3.49 2.15
C ALA A 234 -11.41 -4.21 3.29
N LEU A 235 -10.43 -5.07 2.96
CA LEU A 235 -9.60 -5.68 3.99
C LEU A 235 -8.69 -4.66 4.68
N VAL A 236 -8.15 -3.68 3.93
CA VAL A 236 -7.32 -2.62 4.52
C VAL A 236 -8.14 -1.78 5.50
N ALA A 237 -9.37 -1.39 5.15
CA ALA A 237 -10.25 -0.65 6.04
C ALA A 237 -10.62 -1.46 7.29
N PHE A 238 -10.94 -2.75 7.14
CA PHE A 238 -11.17 -3.63 8.29
C PHE A 238 -9.96 -3.69 9.22
N LEU A 239 -8.74 -3.88 8.68
CA LEU A 239 -7.51 -3.93 9.49
C LEU A 239 -7.12 -2.58 10.11
N ALA A 240 -7.55 -1.47 9.53
CA ALA A 240 -7.41 -0.13 10.08
C ALA A 240 -8.34 0.14 11.26
N SER A 241 -9.36 -0.68 11.45
CA SER A 241 -10.47 -0.45 12.37
C SER A 241 -10.20 -0.89 13.81
N GLU A 242 -11.12 -0.54 14.71
CA GLU A 242 -11.18 -1.09 16.07
C GLU A 242 -11.52 -2.60 16.08
N ARG A 243 -12.23 -3.08 15.06
CA ARG A 243 -12.64 -4.48 14.93
C ARG A 243 -11.48 -5.43 14.72
N ALA A 244 -10.35 -4.92 14.23
CA ALA A 244 -9.12 -5.69 14.02
C ALA A 244 -8.08 -5.51 15.14
N SER A 245 -8.47 -4.99 16.31
CA SER A 245 -7.55 -4.66 17.41
C SER A 245 -6.72 -5.85 17.94
N TYR A 246 -7.17 -7.09 17.69
CA TYR A 246 -6.43 -8.30 18.09
C TYR A 246 -5.69 -8.98 16.94
N ILE A 247 -5.54 -8.28 15.78
CA ILE A 247 -4.84 -8.77 14.60
C ILE A 247 -3.57 -7.96 14.42
N THR A 248 -2.40 -8.55 14.69
CA THR A 248 -1.09 -7.91 14.51
C THR A 248 -0.01 -8.90 14.11
N GLY A 249 1.02 -8.41 13.41
CA GLY A 249 2.18 -9.19 12.98
C GLY A 249 1.88 -10.22 11.89
N THR A 250 0.75 -10.09 11.19
CA THR A 250 0.33 -11.04 10.15
C THR A 250 0.51 -10.49 8.74
N SER A 251 0.51 -11.40 7.77
CA SER A 251 0.55 -11.12 6.33
C SER A 251 -0.63 -11.82 5.68
N ILE A 252 -1.63 -11.04 5.26
CA ILE A 252 -2.92 -11.55 4.78
C ILE A 252 -3.01 -11.37 3.27
N PRO A 253 -3.22 -12.47 2.50
CA PRO A 253 -3.42 -12.37 1.05
C PRO A 253 -4.83 -11.91 0.71
N VAL A 254 -4.94 -11.16 -0.40
CA VAL A 254 -6.18 -10.83 -1.11
C VAL A 254 -5.93 -11.20 -2.57
N ASP A 255 -6.07 -12.48 -2.91
CA ASP A 255 -5.52 -13.05 -4.13
C ASP A 255 -6.43 -14.06 -4.84
N GLY A 256 -7.64 -14.26 -4.34
CA GLY A 256 -8.60 -15.21 -4.92
C GLY A 256 -8.20 -16.68 -4.78
N GLY A 257 -7.28 -17.00 -3.83
CA GLY A 257 -6.79 -18.35 -3.55
C GLY A 257 -5.54 -18.73 -4.35
N TRP A 258 -4.80 -17.75 -4.89
CA TRP A 258 -3.58 -18.00 -5.66
C TRP A 258 -2.47 -18.69 -4.84
N ILE A 259 -2.28 -18.35 -3.54
CA ILE A 259 -1.28 -18.95 -2.66
C ILE A 259 -1.90 -19.72 -1.50
#